data_2215663671736fe7abd89c235800a6ab
#
_entry.id   2215663671736fe7abd89c235800a6ab
#
_cell.length_a   1.000
_cell.length_b   1.000
_cell.length_c   1.000
_cell.angle_alpha   90.00
_cell.angle_beta   90.00
_cell.angle_gamma   90.00
#
_symmetry.space_group_name_H-M   'P 1'
#
loop_
_entity.id
_entity.type
_entity.pdbx_description
1 polymer ?
#
loop_
_entity_poly.entity_id
_entity_poly.type
_entity_poly.pdbx_seq_one_letter_code
_entity_poly.pdbx_strand_id
1 'polypeptide(L)'
;MALKRVGQFLSMTFIGLAILAGVYSTELKQLYMAVNLFKPDVIVHNFSNMKDIMPTKVIKHAGAVRAFQHSPQELPKTFVFKGKELKLDSFLSDTQTTALLVVKDEAITFENYYLNTLDTDLRASWSMAKSYLSAIFGIAVYEGHIKDLNVPVTDYVPALVGSGYDGVTIKNVLQMSSGVAFNEDYNDFNSDINRFGRMMAMGGSFDEFAASLINE
;
A
#
# COMPACT_ATOMS: atom_id res chain seq x y z
N MET A 1 -47.46 -25.43 -19.68
CA MET A 1 -47.50 -24.43 -18.55
C MET A 1 -46.20 -24.43 -17.73
N ALA A 2 -45.64 -25.56 -17.37
CA ALA A 2 -44.40 -25.65 -16.56
C ALA A 2 -43.16 -24.98 -17.20
N LEU A 3 -42.87 -25.23 -18.49
CA LEU A 3 -41.71 -24.61 -19.18
C LEU A 3 -41.76 -23.08 -19.22
N LYS A 4 -42.95 -22.48 -19.37
CA LYS A 4 -43.10 -21.01 -19.36
C LYS A 4 -42.79 -20.42 -17.98
N ARG A 5 -43.19 -21.12 -16.90
CA ARG A 5 -42.89 -20.68 -15.52
C ARG A 5 -41.41 -20.82 -15.19
N VAL A 6 -40.74 -21.89 -15.64
CA VAL A 6 -39.29 -22.06 -15.49
C VAL A 6 -38.51 -20.97 -16.22
N GLY A 7 -38.90 -20.65 -17.49
CA GLY A 7 -38.28 -19.60 -18.26
C GLY A 7 -38.43 -18.19 -17.59
N GLN A 8 -39.62 -17.90 -17.02
CA GLN A 8 -39.85 -16.64 -16.30
C GLN A 8 -39.01 -16.56 -15.01
N PHE A 9 -38.91 -17.67 -14.26
CA PHE A 9 -38.09 -17.73 -13.05
C PHE A 9 -36.61 -17.51 -13.37
N LEU A 10 -36.08 -18.18 -14.39
CA LEU A 10 -34.68 -18.00 -14.85
C LEU A 10 -34.42 -16.55 -15.32
N SER A 11 -35.38 -15.96 -16.06
CA SER A 11 -35.27 -14.56 -16.51
C SER A 11 -35.27 -13.59 -15.33
N MET A 12 -36.13 -13.76 -14.34
CA MET A 12 -36.16 -12.91 -13.13
C MET A 12 -34.89 -13.04 -12.29
N THR A 13 -34.37 -14.28 -12.16
CA THR A 13 -33.10 -14.52 -11.46
C THR A 13 -31.93 -13.84 -12.19
N PHE A 14 -31.89 -13.94 -13.52
CA PHE A 14 -30.85 -13.29 -14.32
C PHE A 14 -30.90 -11.76 -14.22
N ILE A 15 -32.11 -11.18 -14.28
CA ILE A 15 -32.31 -9.73 -14.09
C ILE A 15 -31.87 -9.31 -12.68
N GLY A 16 -32.23 -10.07 -11.65
CA GLY A 16 -31.81 -9.80 -10.27
C GLY A 16 -30.29 -9.83 -10.11
N LEU A 17 -29.60 -10.82 -10.68
CA LEU A 17 -28.15 -10.92 -10.67
C LEU A 17 -27.49 -9.78 -11.45
N ALA A 18 -28.05 -9.37 -12.58
CA ALA A 18 -27.54 -8.26 -13.38
C ALA A 18 -27.70 -6.91 -12.62
N ILE A 19 -28.79 -6.72 -11.92
CA ILE A 19 -29.00 -5.54 -11.06
C ILE A 19 -28.00 -5.53 -9.90
N LEU A 20 -27.83 -6.65 -9.21
CA LEU A 20 -26.84 -6.78 -8.14
C LEU A 20 -25.41 -6.53 -8.64
N ALA A 21 -25.05 -7.13 -9.77
CA ALA A 21 -23.74 -6.89 -10.40
C ALA A 21 -23.54 -5.41 -10.79
N GLY A 22 -24.59 -4.73 -11.23
CA GLY A 22 -24.56 -3.30 -11.53
C GLY A 22 -24.40 -2.44 -10.26
N VAL A 23 -25.13 -2.77 -9.20
CA VAL A 23 -25.09 -2.03 -7.93
C VAL A 23 -23.71 -2.19 -7.25
N TYR A 24 -23.13 -3.39 -7.27
CA TYR A 24 -21.85 -3.69 -6.63
C TYR A 24 -20.65 -3.71 -7.61
N SER A 25 -20.82 -3.11 -8.79
CA SER A 25 -19.79 -3.17 -9.84
C SER A 25 -18.46 -2.54 -9.41
N THR A 26 -18.50 -1.48 -8.61
CA THR A 26 -17.30 -0.80 -8.11
C THR A 26 -16.57 -1.66 -7.07
N GLU A 27 -17.29 -2.17 -6.10
CA GLU A 27 -16.74 -3.02 -5.03
C GLU A 27 -16.19 -4.34 -5.58
N LEU A 28 -16.90 -4.94 -6.54
CA LEU A 28 -16.43 -6.15 -7.21
C LEU A 28 -15.16 -5.89 -8.02
N LYS A 29 -15.07 -4.75 -8.72
CA LYS A 29 -13.87 -4.33 -9.43
C LYS A 29 -12.71 -4.10 -8.45
N GLN A 30 -12.94 -3.37 -7.37
CA GLN A 30 -11.95 -3.10 -6.33
C GLN A 30 -11.44 -4.40 -5.69
N LEU A 31 -12.35 -5.29 -5.33
CA LEU A 31 -11.98 -6.60 -4.79
C LEU A 31 -11.18 -7.43 -5.79
N TYR A 32 -11.58 -7.46 -7.06
CA TYR A 32 -10.83 -8.14 -8.11
C TYR A 32 -9.40 -7.59 -8.24
N MET A 33 -9.24 -6.27 -8.25
CA MET A 33 -7.93 -5.61 -8.32
C MET A 33 -7.10 -5.87 -7.05
N ALA A 34 -7.71 -5.83 -5.87
CA ALA A 34 -7.03 -6.12 -4.61
C ALA A 34 -6.49 -7.56 -4.55
N VAL A 35 -7.30 -8.54 -4.93
CA VAL A 35 -6.90 -9.97 -4.96
C VAL A 35 -5.81 -10.25 -6.01
N ASN A 36 -5.79 -9.46 -7.09
CA ASN A 36 -4.81 -9.60 -8.17
C ASN A 36 -3.69 -8.54 -8.09
N LEU A 37 -3.54 -7.87 -6.94
CA LEU A 37 -2.67 -6.70 -6.79
C LEU A 37 -1.22 -6.96 -7.26
N PHE A 38 -0.69 -8.12 -6.91
CA PHE A 38 0.70 -8.52 -7.17
C PHE A 38 0.90 -9.39 -8.42
N LYS A 39 -0.13 -9.63 -9.22
CA LYS A 39 0.05 -10.43 -10.43
C LYS A 39 0.98 -9.72 -11.41
N PRO A 40 2.00 -10.42 -11.97
CA PRO A 40 3.05 -9.81 -12.80
C PRO A 40 2.54 -9.02 -14.01
N ASP A 41 1.44 -9.45 -14.61
CA ASP A 41 0.84 -8.82 -15.80
C ASP A 41 0.11 -7.51 -15.51
N VAL A 42 -0.28 -7.27 -14.26
CA VAL A 42 -1.04 -6.06 -13.85
C VAL A 42 -0.38 -5.25 -12.73
N ILE A 43 0.70 -5.73 -12.11
CA ILE A 43 1.32 -5.11 -10.93
C ILE A 43 1.74 -3.66 -11.20
N VAL A 44 2.34 -3.36 -12.35
CA VAL A 44 2.79 -2.01 -12.73
C VAL A 44 1.59 -1.07 -12.83
N HIS A 45 0.51 -1.52 -13.48
CA HIS A 45 -0.74 -0.77 -13.57
C HIS A 45 -1.38 -0.56 -12.20
N ASN A 46 -1.52 -1.61 -11.41
CA ASN A 46 -2.15 -1.54 -10.09
C ASN A 46 -1.41 -0.58 -9.16
N PHE A 47 -0.07 -0.65 -9.12
CA PHE A 47 0.75 0.21 -8.27
C PHE A 47 0.71 1.68 -8.68
N SER A 48 0.38 1.98 -9.92
CA SER A 48 0.18 3.35 -10.39
C SER A 48 -1.24 3.88 -10.14
N ASN A 49 -2.20 2.97 -9.94
CA ASN A 49 -3.63 3.30 -9.88
C ASN A 49 -4.28 2.83 -8.57
N MET A 50 -3.60 2.96 -7.44
CA MET A 50 -4.12 2.58 -6.12
C MET A 50 -5.46 3.27 -5.79
N LYS A 51 -5.72 4.45 -6.35
CA LYS A 51 -7.01 5.16 -6.25
C LYS A 51 -8.21 4.35 -6.78
N ASP A 52 -7.98 3.41 -7.69
CA ASP A 52 -9.02 2.54 -8.26
C ASP A 52 -9.28 1.31 -7.39
N ILE A 53 -8.41 1.06 -6.40
CA ILE A 53 -8.47 -0.11 -5.50
C ILE A 53 -8.98 0.30 -4.12
N MET A 54 -8.51 1.44 -3.62
CA MET A 54 -8.79 1.92 -2.26
C MET A 54 -9.21 3.39 -2.28
N PRO A 55 -10.01 3.84 -1.30
CA PRO A 55 -10.27 5.26 -1.10
C PRO A 55 -8.95 6.03 -0.94
N THR A 56 -8.78 7.11 -1.69
CA THR A 56 -7.57 7.93 -1.66
C THR A 56 -7.90 9.40 -1.43
N LYS A 57 -6.96 10.12 -0.83
CA LYS A 57 -7.03 11.57 -0.66
C LYS A 57 -5.79 12.21 -1.28
N VAL A 58 -6.01 13.24 -2.10
CA VAL A 58 -4.91 13.99 -2.68
C VAL A 58 -4.39 15.00 -1.66
N ILE A 59 -3.11 14.87 -1.31
CA ILE A 59 -2.38 15.89 -0.53
C ILE A 59 -1.61 16.74 -1.55
N LYS A 60 -2.00 18.01 -1.68
CA LYS A 60 -1.31 18.94 -2.56
C LYS A 60 -0.02 19.43 -1.89
N HIS A 61 1.05 19.56 -2.67
CA HIS A 61 2.26 20.21 -2.18
C HIS A 61 1.99 21.69 -1.86
N ALA A 62 2.69 22.24 -0.89
CA ALA A 62 2.72 23.66 -0.57
C ALA A 62 4.17 24.14 -0.56
N GLY A 63 4.40 25.40 -0.97
CA GLY A 63 5.71 26.01 -1.01
C GLY A 63 6.49 25.77 -2.30
N ALA A 64 7.73 26.24 -2.33
CA ALA A 64 8.61 26.13 -3.47
C ALA A 64 9.15 24.70 -3.64
N VAL A 65 9.16 24.21 -4.87
CA VAL A 65 9.80 22.93 -5.20
C VAL A 65 11.30 23.15 -5.30
N ARG A 66 12.08 22.39 -4.53
CA ARG A 66 13.54 22.36 -4.68
C ARG A 66 13.89 21.53 -5.91
N ALA A 67 14.46 22.18 -6.91
CA ALA A 67 15.00 21.50 -8.08
C ALA A 67 16.39 20.93 -7.76
N PHE A 68 16.64 19.68 -8.15
CA PHE A 68 17.97 19.12 -8.15
C PHE A 68 18.72 19.54 -9.43
N GLN A 69 20.03 19.72 -9.32
CA GLN A 69 20.87 19.85 -10.50
C GLN A 69 21.00 18.49 -11.20
N HIS A 70 21.28 18.52 -12.51
CA HIS A 70 21.54 17.32 -13.28
C HIS A 70 23.04 17.22 -13.59
N SER A 71 23.66 16.11 -13.23
CA SER A 71 25.05 15.77 -13.50
C SER A 71 25.14 14.31 -13.96
N PRO A 72 24.67 14.00 -15.19
CA PRO A 72 24.52 12.63 -15.66
C PRO A 72 25.82 11.83 -15.61
N GLN A 73 25.76 10.62 -15.09
CA GLN A 73 26.86 9.66 -15.02
C GLN A 73 26.36 8.30 -15.51
N GLU A 74 27.26 7.55 -16.16
CA GLU A 74 26.96 6.18 -16.52
C GLU A 74 26.96 5.28 -15.28
N LEU A 75 26.00 4.37 -15.20
CA LEU A 75 25.99 3.34 -14.18
C LEU A 75 26.97 2.21 -14.55
N PRO A 76 27.54 1.50 -13.55
CA PRO A 76 28.34 0.31 -13.80
C PRO A 76 27.49 -0.76 -14.49
N LYS A 77 28.06 -1.46 -15.48
CA LYS A 77 27.36 -2.55 -16.19
C LYS A 77 27.16 -3.78 -15.31
N THR A 78 28.00 -3.94 -14.30
CA THR A 78 27.95 -5.07 -13.35
C THR A 78 28.17 -4.56 -11.93
N PHE A 79 27.72 -5.34 -10.96
CA PHE A 79 27.96 -5.13 -9.52
C PHE A 79 28.15 -6.47 -8.81
N VAL A 80 28.77 -6.45 -7.63
CA VAL A 80 29.02 -7.66 -6.83
C VAL A 80 27.97 -7.72 -5.70
N PHE A 81 27.24 -8.83 -5.65
CA PHE A 81 26.32 -9.13 -4.55
C PHE A 81 26.59 -10.53 -4.00
N LYS A 82 26.86 -10.63 -2.69
CA LYS A 82 27.21 -11.88 -2.00
C LYS A 82 28.33 -12.67 -2.72
N GLY A 83 29.37 -11.96 -3.19
CA GLY A 83 30.52 -12.55 -3.88
C GLY A 83 30.27 -12.98 -5.34
N LYS A 84 29.08 -12.71 -5.90
CA LYS A 84 28.77 -13.00 -7.30
C LYS A 84 28.66 -11.71 -8.09
N GLU A 85 29.28 -11.68 -9.27
CA GLU A 85 29.09 -10.59 -10.21
C GLU A 85 27.75 -10.75 -10.94
N LEU A 86 26.94 -9.70 -10.91
CA LEU A 86 25.63 -9.62 -11.54
C LEU A 86 25.63 -8.50 -12.59
N LYS A 87 24.92 -8.71 -13.69
CA LYS A 87 24.66 -7.67 -14.68
C LYS A 87 23.54 -6.77 -14.22
N LEU A 88 23.74 -5.45 -14.27
CA LEU A 88 22.74 -4.48 -13.81
C LEU A 88 21.44 -4.58 -14.61
N ASP A 89 21.53 -4.64 -15.96
CA ASP A 89 20.34 -4.70 -16.82
C ASP A 89 19.50 -5.97 -16.54
N SER A 90 20.17 -7.12 -16.33
CA SER A 90 19.46 -8.36 -15.96
C SER A 90 18.77 -8.23 -14.62
N PHE A 91 19.45 -7.66 -13.64
CA PHE A 91 18.88 -7.42 -12.31
C PHE A 91 17.63 -6.52 -12.37
N LEU A 92 17.71 -5.38 -13.09
CA LEU A 92 16.58 -4.46 -13.24
C LEU A 92 15.39 -5.12 -13.95
N SER A 93 15.66 -5.96 -14.96
CA SER A 93 14.62 -6.72 -15.67
C SER A 93 13.98 -7.78 -14.76
N ASP A 94 14.80 -8.59 -14.08
CA ASP A 94 14.33 -9.70 -13.24
C ASP A 94 13.52 -9.21 -12.03
N THR A 95 13.86 -8.02 -11.51
CA THR A 95 13.13 -7.37 -10.42
C THR A 95 11.95 -6.52 -10.89
N GLN A 96 11.65 -6.49 -12.20
CA GLN A 96 10.59 -5.67 -12.79
C GLN A 96 10.67 -4.19 -12.35
N THR A 97 11.88 -3.66 -12.30
CA THR A 97 12.12 -2.27 -11.92
C THR A 97 11.42 -1.32 -12.89
N THR A 98 10.65 -0.39 -12.37
CA THR A 98 9.88 0.58 -13.16
C THR A 98 10.57 1.93 -13.27
N ALA A 99 11.40 2.29 -12.30
CA ALA A 99 12.21 3.51 -12.34
C ALA A 99 13.46 3.32 -11.47
N LEU A 100 14.54 3.97 -11.90
CA LEU A 100 15.77 4.07 -11.11
C LEU A 100 16.27 5.52 -11.14
N LEU A 101 16.32 6.12 -9.95
CA LEU A 101 16.85 7.46 -9.73
C LEU A 101 18.06 7.37 -8.80
N VAL A 102 19.17 7.96 -9.19
CA VAL A 102 20.37 8.10 -8.36
C VAL A 102 20.65 9.58 -8.13
N VAL A 103 20.66 9.97 -6.86
CA VAL A 103 21.03 11.32 -6.43
C VAL A 103 22.34 11.23 -5.67
N LYS A 104 23.33 12.01 -6.08
CA LYS A 104 24.63 12.12 -5.43
C LYS A 104 25.03 13.59 -5.34
N ASP A 105 25.50 14.01 -4.17
CA ASP A 105 25.96 15.39 -3.92
C ASP A 105 24.92 16.44 -4.37
N GLU A 106 23.65 16.20 -4.01
CA GLU A 106 22.49 17.05 -4.36
C GLU A 106 22.20 17.18 -5.88
N ALA A 107 22.80 16.33 -6.71
CA ALA A 107 22.53 16.29 -8.15
C ALA A 107 21.96 14.93 -8.58
N ILE A 108 21.04 14.95 -9.55
CA ILE A 108 20.57 13.74 -10.22
C ILE A 108 21.70 13.29 -11.16
N THR A 109 22.30 12.14 -10.84
CA THR A 109 23.36 11.55 -11.65
C THR A 109 22.86 10.47 -12.61
N PHE A 110 21.73 9.86 -12.30
CA PHE A 110 21.07 8.92 -13.19
C PHE A 110 19.57 8.95 -12.95
N GLU A 111 18.80 8.93 -14.03
CA GLU A 111 17.34 8.82 -13.99
C GLU A 111 16.88 8.07 -15.24
N ASN A 112 16.20 6.96 -15.05
CA ASN A 112 15.64 6.20 -16.16
C ASN A 112 14.35 5.47 -15.74
N TYR A 113 13.47 5.25 -16.70
CA TYR A 113 12.15 4.66 -16.54
C TYR A 113 12.01 3.42 -17.42
N TYR A 114 11.36 2.39 -16.91
CA TYR A 114 11.23 1.08 -17.55
C TYR A 114 9.77 0.64 -17.54
N LEU A 115 9.44 -0.41 -18.27
CA LEU A 115 8.10 -1.01 -18.32
C LEU A 115 6.99 0.01 -18.62
N ASN A 116 7.24 0.89 -19.61
CA ASN A 116 6.33 1.97 -20.01
C ASN A 116 5.97 2.96 -18.89
N THR A 117 6.80 3.07 -17.87
CA THR A 117 6.65 4.07 -16.81
C THR A 117 7.12 5.44 -17.30
N LEU A 118 6.39 6.49 -16.93
CA LEU A 118 6.74 7.89 -17.18
C LEU A 118 7.21 8.56 -15.89
N ASP A 119 7.91 9.68 -16.02
CA ASP A 119 8.37 10.54 -14.92
C ASP A 119 7.20 11.12 -14.10
N THR A 120 6.02 11.24 -14.72
CA THR A 120 4.79 11.75 -14.12
C THR A 120 3.95 10.67 -13.44
N ASP A 121 4.31 9.40 -13.57
CA ASP A 121 3.53 8.31 -12.99
C ASP A 121 3.61 8.31 -11.47
N LEU A 122 2.47 8.18 -10.84
CA LEU A 122 2.40 7.90 -9.41
C LEU A 122 2.75 6.42 -9.17
N ARG A 123 3.29 6.13 -7.99
CA ARG A 123 3.63 4.77 -7.61
C ARG A 123 3.32 4.55 -6.13
N ALA A 124 2.77 3.38 -5.81
CA ALA A 124 2.59 2.99 -4.41
C ALA A 124 3.96 2.97 -3.71
N SER A 125 4.07 3.74 -2.64
CA SER A 125 5.34 3.89 -1.90
C SER A 125 5.61 2.78 -0.89
N TRP A 126 4.60 1.94 -0.63
CA TRP A 126 4.66 0.88 0.37
C TRP A 126 5.27 1.38 1.69
N SER A 127 6.14 0.61 2.31
CA SER A 127 6.73 0.96 3.61
C SER A 127 7.55 2.25 3.64
N MET A 128 7.90 2.84 2.50
CA MET A 128 8.48 4.21 2.50
C MET A 128 7.53 5.24 3.12
N ALA A 129 6.21 5.01 3.04
CA ALA A 129 5.21 5.87 3.70
C ALA A 129 5.45 5.98 5.21
N LYS A 130 6.00 4.95 5.87
CA LYS A 130 6.33 4.98 7.30
C LYS A 130 7.39 6.03 7.64
N SER A 131 8.35 6.29 6.74
CA SER A 131 9.36 7.34 6.93
C SER A 131 8.74 8.73 6.90
N TYR A 132 7.81 8.98 5.99
CA TYR A 132 7.06 10.24 5.95
C TYR A 132 6.17 10.40 7.18
N LEU A 133 5.47 9.32 7.59
CA LEU A 133 4.64 9.33 8.80
C LEU A 133 5.50 9.62 10.04
N SER A 134 6.67 9.00 10.17
CA SER A 134 7.61 9.23 11.26
C SER A 134 8.06 10.71 11.32
N ALA A 135 8.34 11.34 10.17
CA ALA A 135 8.70 12.74 10.11
C ALA A 135 7.55 13.65 10.57
N ILE A 136 6.32 13.40 10.10
CA ILE A 136 5.11 14.14 10.51
C ILE A 136 4.85 13.94 12.00
N PHE A 137 5.03 12.71 12.50
CA PHE A 137 4.90 12.40 13.91
C PHE A 137 5.92 13.19 14.76
N GLY A 138 7.17 13.30 14.27
CA GLY A 138 8.20 14.13 14.90
C GLY A 138 7.81 15.61 15.00
N ILE A 139 7.10 16.14 14.00
CA ILE A 139 6.55 17.51 14.03
C ILE A 139 5.49 17.61 15.14
N ALA A 140 4.58 16.64 15.26
CA ALA A 140 3.55 16.63 16.29
C ALA A 140 4.15 16.58 17.72
N VAL A 141 5.26 15.86 17.89
CA VAL A 141 6.04 15.86 19.15
C VAL A 141 6.68 17.24 19.40
N TYR A 142 7.31 17.82 18.38
CA TYR A 142 7.93 19.13 18.46
C TYR A 142 6.94 20.24 18.82
N GLU A 143 5.75 20.19 18.26
CA GLU A 143 4.64 21.13 18.52
C GLU A 143 3.94 20.87 19.86
N GLY A 144 4.32 19.81 20.59
CA GLY A 144 3.78 19.49 21.92
C GLY A 144 2.42 18.78 21.91
N HIS A 145 1.94 18.33 20.76
CA HIS A 145 0.72 17.52 20.66
C HIS A 145 0.91 16.15 21.29
N ILE A 146 2.13 15.62 21.24
CA ILE A 146 2.52 14.36 21.88
C ILE A 146 3.65 14.67 22.85
N LYS A 147 3.38 14.53 24.14
CA LYS A 147 4.29 14.98 25.20
C LYS A 147 5.30 13.93 25.63
N ASP A 148 4.94 12.66 25.57
CA ASP A 148 5.78 11.54 25.98
C ASP A 148 5.49 10.34 25.05
N LEU A 149 6.54 9.70 24.56
CA LEU A 149 6.45 8.51 23.71
C LEU A 149 6.29 7.22 24.53
N ASN A 150 6.50 7.28 25.84
CA ASN A 150 6.42 6.09 26.71
C ASN A 150 5.00 5.88 27.30
N VAL A 151 4.05 6.76 27.00
CA VAL A 151 2.66 6.56 27.38
C VAL A 151 1.96 5.58 26.43
N PRO A 152 0.90 4.90 26.89
CA PRO A 152 0.11 4.01 26.04
C PRO A 152 -0.46 4.74 24.82
N VAL A 153 -0.48 4.06 23.67
CA VAL A 153 -1.12 4.61 22.46
C VAL A 153 -2.61 4.84 22.68
N THR A 154 -3.24 4.12 23.59
CA THR A 154 -4.66 4.24 23.97
C THR A 154 -5.00 5.57 24.64
N ASP A 155 -4.00 6.30 25.17
CA ASP A 155 -4.20 7.67 25.70
C ASP A 155 -4.57 8.66 24.58
N TYR A 156 -4.14 8.39 23.35
CA TYR A 156 -4.42 9.20 22.17
C TYR A 156 -5.46 8.56 21.25
N VAL A 157 -5.57 7.23 21.28
CA VAL A 157 -6.52 6.46 20.46
C VAL A 157 -7.33 5.52 21.35
N PRO A 158 -8.34 6.02 22.07
CA PRO A 158 -9.16 5.21 22.98
C PRO A 158 -9.87 4.01 22.32
N ALA A 159 -10.08 4.08 21.01
CA ALA A 159 -10.69 2.97 20.24
C ALA A 159 -9.84 1.69 20.25
N LEU A 160 -8.56 1.76 20.66
CA LEU A 160 -7.66 0.62 20.76
C LEU A 160 -7.70 -0.06 22.15
N VAL A 161 -8.47 0.45 23.10
CA VAL A 161 -8.64 -0.20 24.41
C VAL A 161 -9.27 -1.57 24.22
N GLY A 162 -8.67 -2.60 24.81
CA GLY A 162 -9.09 -3.99 24.69
C GLY A 162 -8.60 -4.71 23.43
N SER A 163 -7.86 -4.03 22.54
CA SER A 163 -7.16 -4.64 21.40
C SER A 163 -5.76 -5.10 21.78
N GLY A 164 -5.04 -5.70 20.84
CA GLY A 164 -3.62 -6.02 20.99
C GLY A 164 -2.73 -4.79 21.22
N TYR A 165 -3.21 -3.59 20.98
CA TYR A 165 -2.49 -2.34 21.25
C TYR A 165 -2.74 -1.77 22.65
N ASP A 166 -3.62 -2.39 23.45
CA ASP A 166 -3.89 -1.89 24.79
C ASP A 166 -2.65 -1.97 25.68
N GLY A 167 -2.28 -0.87 26.30
CA GLY A 167 -1.04 -0.73 27.09
C GLY A 167 0.26 -0.63 26.30
N VAL A 168 0.22 -0.76 24.96
CA VAL A 168 1.40 -0.60 24.11
C VAL A 168 1.80 0.87 24.05
N THR A 169 3.10 1.16 24.27
CA THR A 169 3.59 2.54 24.21
C THR A 169 3.64 3.06 22.78
N ILE A 170 3.46 4.37 22.62
CA ILE A 170 3.65 5.04 21.32
C ILE A 170 5.02 4.70 20.72
N LYS A 171 6.07 4.68 21.56
CA LYS A 171 7.43 4.33 21.15
C LYS A 171 7.48 2.92 20.52
N ASN A 172 6.84 1.94 21.14
CA ASN A 172 6.83 0.57 20.64
C ASN A 172 6.07 0.46 19.29
N VAL A 173 4.97 1.21 19.14
CA VAL A 173 4.26 1.28 17.85
C VAL A 173 5.17 1.86 16.76
N LEU A 174 5.87 2.97 17.03
CA LEU A 174 6.79 3.61 16.08
C LEU A 174 7.98 2.70 15.72
N GLN A 175 8.43 1.87 16.65
CA GLN A 175 9.54 0.94 16.44
C GLN A 175 9.10 -0.42 15.84
N MET A 176 7.82 -0.58 15.50
CA MET A 176 7.25 -1.85 15.00
C MET A 176 7.45 -3.03 15.98
N SER A 177 7.42 -2.76 17.29
CA SER A 177 7.63 -3.70 18.39
C SER A 177 6.45 -3.73 19.36
N SER A 178 5.24 -3.69 18.83
CA SER A 178 3.99 -3.63 19.60
C SER A 178 3.64 -4.94 20.33
N GLY A 179 4.11 -6.10 19.86
CA GLY A 179 3.68 -7.41 20.34
C GLY A 179 2.30 -7.83 19.82
N VAL A 180 1.74 -7.07 18.88
CA VAL A 180 0.48 -7.44 18.22
C VAL A 180 0.74 -8.58 17.24
N ALA A 181 -0.06 -9.62 17.31
CA ALA A 181 -0.05 -10.72 16.37
C ALA A 181 -0.48 -10.22 14.99
N PHE A 182 0.43 -10.32 14.02
CA PHE A 182 0.15 -9.89 12.65
C PHE A 182 0.91 -10.74 11.65
N ASN A 183 0.18 -11.54 10.88
CA ASN A 183 0.77 -12.33 9.79
C ASN A 183 0.86 -11.48 8.51
N GLU A 184 2.07 -11.21 8.05
CA GLU A 184 2.35 -10.44 6.82
C GLU A 184 2.74 -11.36 5.63
N ASP A 185 2.36 -12.63 5.65
CA ASP A 185 2.59 -13.52 4.50
C ASP A 185 1.64 -13.17 3.35
N TYR A 186 2.16 -12.49 2.33
CA TYR A 186 1.40 -12.10 1.13
C TYR A 186 0.94 -13.30 0.28
N ASN A 187 1.52 -14.49 0.48
CA ASN A 187 1.14 -15.71 -0.23
C ASN A 187 0.02 -16.48 0.48
N ASP A 188 -0.20 -16.24 1.77
CA ASP A 188 -1.29 -16.84 2.52
C ASP A 188 -2.56 -15.98 2.38
N PHE A 189 -3.58 -16.50 1.70
CA PHE A 189 -4.86 -15.83 1.52
C PHE A 189 -5.51 -15.42 2.86
N ASN A 190 -5.28 -16.18 3.94
CA ASN A 190 -5.87 -15.94 5.25
C ASN A 190 -4.99 -15.09 6.18
N SER A 191 -3.80 -14.68 5.73
CA SER A 191 -2.93 -13.78 6.49
C SER A 191 -3.63 -12.47 6.83
N ASP A 192 -3.16 -11.80 7.88
CA ASP A 192 -3.75 -10.52 8.32
C ASP A 192 -3.60 -9.43 7.27
N ILE A 193 -2.46 -9.38 6.58
CA ILE A 193 -2.26 -8.40 5.50
C ILE A 193 -3.26 -8.61 4.35
N ASN A 194 -3.55 -9.86 3.97
CA ASN A 194 -4.51 -10.15 2.92
C ASN A 194 -5.97 -9.98 3.39
N ARG A 195 -6.28 -10.28 4.66
CA ARG A 195 -7.58 -9.95 5.29
C ARG A 195 -7.80 -8.45 5.29
N PHE A 196 -6.79 -7.69 5.71
CA PHE A 196 -6.80 -6.23 5.69
C PHE A 196 -7.08 -5.67 4.29
N GLY A 197 -6.33 -6.12 3.28
CA GLY A 197 -6.52 -5.67 1.89
C GLY A 197 -7.94 -5.92 1.37
N ARG A 198 -8.51 -7.10 1.65
CA ARG A 198 -9.90 -7.42 1.25
C ARG A 198 -10.92 -6.59 2.01
N MET A 199 -10.73 -6.38 3.31
CA MET A 199 -11.63 -5.55 4.12
C MET A 199 -11.65 -4.11 3.59
N MET A 200 -10.47 -3.53 3.28
CA MET A 200 -10.39 -2.20 2.70
C MET A 200 -11.06 -2.10 1.34
N ALA A 201 -10.89 -3.11 0.48
CA ALA A 201 -11.56 -3.16 -0.83
C ALA A 201 -13.10 -3.25 -0.71
N MET A 202 -13.60 -3.74 0.41
CA MET A 202 -15.04 -3.82 0.70
C MET A 202 -15.58 -2.62 1.50
N GLY A 203 -14.79 -1.56 1.67
CA GLY A 203 -15.21 -0.33 2.33
C GLY A 203 -15.03 -0.32 3.85
N GLY A 204 -14.28 -1.26 4.43
CA GLY A 204 -13.89 -1.24 5.84
C GLY A 204 -12.88 -0.14 6.16
N SER A 205 -12.53 0.03 7.42
CA SER A 205 -11.62 1.06 7.89
C SER A 205 -10.34 0.49 8.54
N PHE A 206 -9.26 1.27 8.48
CA PHE A 206 -8.01 0.97 9.19
C PHE A 206 -8.22 0.87 10.71
N ASP A 207 -9.05 1.74 11.26
CA ASP A 207 -9.29 1.82 12.70
C ASP A 207 -9.99 0.57 13.21
N GLU A 208 -11.03 0.11 12.50
CA GLU A 208 -11.74 -1.14 12.83
C GLU A 208 -10.81 -2.35 12.74
N PHE A 209 -9.96 -2.40 11.72
CA PHE A 209 -9.02 -3.50 11.58
C PHE A 209 -7.99 -3.50 12.72
N ALA A 210 -7.36 -2.35 13.01
CA ALA A 210 -6.40 -2.23 14.10
C ALA A 210 -7.01 -2.62 15.45
N ALA A 211 -8.23 -2.17 15.74
CA ALA A 211 -8.95 -2.51 16.96
C ALA A 211 -9.32 -4.00 17.07
N SER A 212 -9.36 -4.74 15.97
CA SER A 212 -9.66 -6.18 15.93
C SER A 212 -8.44 -7.08 16.18
N LEU A 213 -7.24 -6.53 16.16
CA LEU A 213 -6.00 -7.30 16.36
C LEU A 213 -5.79 -7.63 17.84
N ILE A 214 -5.15 -8.77 18.09
CA ILE A 214 -4.86 -9.28 19.45
C ILE A 214 -3.35 -9.39 19.65
N ASN A 215 -2.92 -9.57 20.89
CA ASN A 215 -1.53 -9.90 21.22
C ASN A 215 -1.21 -11.37 20.89
N GLU A 216 0.07 -11.65 20.65
CA GLU A 216 0.61 -13.02 20.62
C GLU A 216 0.58 -13.70 22.00
#